data_ffa3a3f906d7c917a0ab25a3cf831734
#
_entry.id   ffa3a3f906d7c917a0ab25a3cf831734
#
_cell.length_a   1.000
_cell.length_b   1.000
_cell.length_c   1.000
_cell.angle_alpha   90.00
_cell.angle_beta   90.00
_cell.angle_gamma   90.00
#
_symmetry.space_group_name_H-M   'P 1'
#
loop_
_entity.id
_entity.type
_entity.pdbx_description
1 polymer ?
#
loop_
_entity_poly.entity_id
_entity_poly.type
_entity_poly.pdbx_seq_one_letter_code
_entity_poly.pdbx_strand_id
1 'polypeptide(L)'
;MPLTGTLRDLSLANLVQLQCSEQHNAQVYLTKGTSQGILVFADGEIVHARVNQVEGEPAVYELLTWEEGDFRVTEENLSLPHNVKMPWSMLLLEGLRLADEHRAERDAVLESNLRALRGKQGLRSALAVNTSGSLRANAKEQDATQDAAYVAFIANRAEVIGSVLELGIFTGMMTGNSKEKIVIEKIDSNFLAFWLEPRATPDQIKAILTAVGIVR
;
A
#
# COMPACT_ATOMS: atom_id res chain seq x y z
N MET A 1 25.35 -12.81 3.94
CA MET A 1 25.00 -11.42 3.49
C MET A 1 23.58 -11.13 3.88
N PRO A 2 23.26 -9.99 4.51
CA PRO A 2 21.87 -9.71 4.83
C PRO A 2 21.05 -9.56 3.53
N LEU A 3 19.90 -10.23 3.47
CA LEU A 3 18.91 -10.02 2.40
C LEU A 3 18.13 -8.75 2.70
N THR A 4 18.12 -7.80 1.79
CA THR A 4 17.35 -6.56 1.91
C THR A 4 16.44 -6.38 0.70
N GLY A 5 15.29 -5.78 0.87
CA GLY A 5 14.35 -5.52 -0.20
C GLY A 5 13.15 -4.70 0.25
N THR A 6 12.16 -4.58 -0.63
CA THR A 6 10.90 -3.90 -0.34
C THR A 6 9.75 -4.90 -0.32
N LEU A 7 8.71 -4.62 0.48
CA LEU A 7 7.50 -5.45 0.53
C LEU A 7 6.68 -5.39 -0.77
N ARG A 8 6.97 -4.42 -1.65
CA ARG A 8 6.40 -4.36 -3.00
C ARG A 8 6.96 -5.45 -3.91
N ASP A 9 8.26 -5.76 -3.76
CA ASP A 9 8.96 -6.76 -4.59
C ASP A 9 8.76 -8.17 -4.05
N LEU A 10 8.76 -8.31 -2.72
CA LEU A 10 8.54 -9.56 -2.01
C LEU A 10 7.61 -9.33 -0.82
N SER A 11 6.36 -9.81 -0.91
CA SER A 11 5.39 -9.65 0.17
C SER A 11 5.85 -10.31 1.46
N LEU A 12 5.42 -9.77 2.62
CA LEU A 12 5.75 -10.36 3.91
C LEU A 12 5.28 -11.82 4.02
N ALA A 13 4.12 -12.15 3.46
CA ALA A 13 3.62 -13.52 3.44
C ALA A 13 4.59 -14.48 2.74
N ASN A 14 5.11 -14.10 1.57
CA ASN A 14 6.10 -14.89 0.84
C ASN A 14 7.42 -15.00 1.59
N LEU A 15 7.86 -13.91 2.24
CA LEU A 15 9.07 -13.89 3.04
C LEU A 15 8.95 -14.82 4.25
N VAL A 16 7.81 -14.80 4.96
CA VAL A 16 7.51 -15.73 6.07
C VAL A 16 7.50 -17.17 5.56
N GLN A 17 6.80 -17.45 4.46
CA GLN A 17 6.75 -18.78 3.89
C GLN A 17 8.15 -19.29 3.52
N LEU A 18 9.00 -18.45 2.92
CA LEU A 18 10.38 -18.80 2.58
C LEU A 18 11.18 -19.17 3.84
N GLN A 19 11.19 -18.30 4.87
CA GLN A 19 11.96 -18.53 6.09
C GLN A 19 11.51 -19.80 6.82
N CYS A 20 10.19 -20.00 6.92
CA CYS A 20 9.65 -21.19 7.62
C CYS A 20 9.86 -22.48 6.83
N SER A 21 9.65 -22.49 5.51
CA SER A 21 9.83 -23.68 4.67
C SER A 21 11.27 -24.15 4.61
N GLU A 22 12.23 -23.22 4.61
CA GLU A 22 13.67 -23.52 4.62
C GLU A 22 14.22 -23.74 6.04
N GLN A 23 13.35 -23.66 7.06
CA GLN A 23 13.72 -23.82 8.48
C GLN A 23 14.86 -22.87 8.91
N HIS A 24 14.89 -21.66 8.37
CA HIS A 24 15.92 -20.69 8.69
C HIS A 24 15.73 -20.11 10.11
N ASN A 25 16.86 -19.97 10.81
CA ASN A 25 16.94 -19.15 12.02
C ASN A 25 17.33 -17.74 11.59
N ALA A 26 16.37 -16.81 11.62
CA ALA A 26 16.56 -15.47 11.07
C ALA A 26 15.75 -14.43 11.83
N GLN A 27 16.16 -13.18 11.67
CA GLN A 27 15.41 -12.01 12.11
C GLN A 27 15.08 -11.14 10.91
N VAL A 28 13.81 -10.76 10.79
CA VAL A 28 13.33 -9.87 9.75
C VAL A 28 12.93 -8.56 10.40
N TYR A 29 13.69 -7.52 10.11
CA TYR A 29 13.36 -6.15 10.47
C TYR A 29 12.55 -5.51 9.36
N LEU A 30 11.48 -4.82 9.73
CA LEU A 30 10.54 -4.19 8.83
C LEU A 30 10.40 -2.71 9.19
N THR A 31 10.32 -1.86 8.18
CA THR A 31 10.16 -0.41 8.37
C THR A 31 9.14 0.13 7.37
N LYS A 32 8.13 0.85 7.88
CA LYS A 32 7.13 1.55 7.06
C LYS A 32 6.91 2.95 7.62
N GLY A 33 7.47 3.96 6.97
CA GLY A 33 7.46 5.33 7.49
C GLY A 33 8.13 5.41 8.86
N THR A 34 7.38 5.74 9.90
CA THR A 34 7.84 5.79 11.30
C THR A 34 7.62 4.48 12.07
N SER A 35 6.88 3.54 11.50
CA SER A 35 6.58 2.25 12.13
C SER A 35 7.71 1.27 11.90
N GLN A 36 8.05 0.51 12.96
CA GLN A 36 9.09 -0.51 12.95
C GLN A 36 8.52 -1.84 13.41
N GLY A 37 8.87 -2.92 12.72
CA GLY A 37 8.49 -4.27 13.04
C GLY A 37 9.68 -5.22 13.08
N ILE A 38 9.54 -6.30 13.83
CA ILE A 38 10.50 -7.41 13.87
C ILE A 38 9.73 -8.72 13.91
N LEU A 39 10.18 -9.69 13.11
CA LEU A 39 9.83 -11.10 13.21
C LEU A 39 11.09 -11.92 13.47
N VAL A 40 11.03 -12.86 14.40
CA VAL A 40 12.11 -13.80 14.69
C VAL A 40 11.66 -15.20 14.34
N PHE A 41 12.47 -15.87 13.58
CA PHE A 41 12.26 -17.24 13.12
C PHE A 41 13.24 -18.18 13.80
N ALA A 42 12.76 -19.30 14.31
CA ALA A 42 13.55 -20.38 14.85
C ALA A 42 12.90 -21.74 14.48
N ASP A 43 13.71 -22.68 14.00
CA ASP A 43 13.30 -24.05 13.66
C ASP A 43 12.07 -24.10 12.73
N GLY A 44 11.97 -23.14 11.80
CA GLY A 44 10.88 -23.07 10.84
C GLY A 44 9.57 -22.46 11.36
N GLU A 45 9.58 -21.86 12.56
CA GLU A 45 8.41 -21.20 13.16
C GLU A 45 8.69 -19.73 13.48
N ILE A 46 7.64 -18.91 13.53
CA ILE A 46 7.74 -17.56 14.07
C ILE A 46 7.68 -17.66 15.59
N VAL A 47 8.75 -17.31 16.28
CA VAL A 47 8.84 -17.41 17.74
C VAL A 47 8.66 -16.07 18.44
N HIS A 48 8.92 -14.97 17.76
CA HIS A 48 8.73 -13.62 18.29
C HIS A 48 8.24 -12.67 17.20
N ALA A 49 7.32 -11.79 17.55
CA ALA A 49 6.84 -10.72 16.71
C ALA A 49 6.59 -9.45 17.54
N ARG A 50 6.95 -8.32 16.97
CA ARG A 50 6.63 -6.99 17.51
C ARG A 50 6.49 -5.99 16.38
N VAL A 51 5.50 -5.10 16.49
CA VAL A 51 5.36 -3.91 15.68
C VAL A 51 5.04 -2.73 16.59
N ASN A 52 5.92 -1.74 16.64
CA ASN A 52 5.85 -0.64 17.60
C ASN A 52 5.70 -1.15 19.03
N GLN A 53 4.50 -1.02 19.63
CA GLN A 53 4.17 -1.49 20.98
C GLN A 53 3.29 -2.74 21.02
N VAL A 54 2.88 -3.26 19.85
CA VAL A 54 2.09 -4.49 19.74
C VAL A 54 3.04 -5.68 19.64
N GLU A 55 2.76 -6.76 20.37
CA GLU A 55 3.60 -7.95 20.43
C GLU A 55 2.79 -9.25 20.18
N GLY A 56 3.49 -10.34 19.82
CA GLY A 56 2.92 -11.67 19.60
C GLY A 56 2.11 -11.79 18.31
N GLU A 57 1.12 -12.70 18.31
CA GLU A 57 0.28 -12.97 17.14
C GLU A 57 -0.39 -11.70 16.57
N PRO A 58 -0.92 -10.75 17.37
CA PRO A 58 -1.47 -9.50 16.86
C PRO A 58 -0.46 -8.69 16.05
N ALA A 59 0.82 -8.69 16.43
CA ALA A 59 1.87 -8.01 15.68
C ALA A 59 2.12 -8.67 14.31
N VAL A 60 2.05 -10.01 14.23
CA VAL A 60 2.14 -10.72 12.95
C VAL A 60 1.00 -10.31 12.03
N TYR A 61 -0.23 -10.25 12.55
CA TYR A 61 -1.42 -9.86 11.77
C TYR A 61 -1.30 -8.42 11.27
N GLU A 62 -0.87 -7.49 12.11
CA GLU A 62 -0.65 -6.10 11.71
C GLU A 62 0.43 -5.99 10.61
N LEU A 63 1.56 -6.68 10.78
CA LEU A 63 2.63 -6.67 9.79
C LEU A 63 2.20 -7.25 8.44
N LEU A 64 1.35 -8.29 8.43
CA LEU A 64 0.80 -8.88 7.20
C LEU A 64 -0.11 -7.93 6.42
N THR A 65 -0.61 -6.86 7.04
CA THR A 65 -1.36 -5.81 6.33
C THR A 65 -0.46 -4.82 5.58
N TRP A 66 0.86 -4.89 5.78
CA TRP A 66 1.77 -3.96 5.13
C TRP A 66 2.01 -4.35 3.67
N GLU A 67 1.51 -3.53 2.75
CA GLU A 67 1.69 -3.70 1.30
C GLU A 67 2.97 -3.01 0.78
N GLU A 68 3.58 -2.16 1.61
CA GLU A 68 4.82 -1.42 1.32
C GLU A 68 5.67 -1.28 2.58
N GLY A 69 6.95 -0.98 2.38
CA GLY A 69 7.95 -0.86 3.42
C GLY A 69 9.22 -1.60 3.04
N ASP A 70 10.27 -1.35 3.79
CA ASP A 70 11.56 -2.01 3.60
C ASP A 70 11.71 -3.15 4.58
N PHE A 71 12.40 -4.20 4.14
CA PHE A 71 12.79 -5.30 5.02
C PHE A 71 14.28 -5.60 4.95
N ARG A 72 14.80 -6.11 6.06
CA ARG A 72 16.16 -6.64 6.17
C ARG A 72 16.13 -7.94 6.96
N VAL A 73 16.66 -9.01 6.36
CA VAL A 73 16.83 -10.32 6.99
C VAL A 73 18.26 -10.45 7.50
N THR A 74 18.44 -10.86 8.73
CA THR A 74 19.75 -11.16 9.35
C THR A 74 19.71 -12.52 10.03
N GLU A 75 20.85 -13.18 10.09
CA GLU A 75 21.05 -14.46 10.81
C GLU A 75 21.54 -14.23 12.26
N GLU A 76 21.50 -12.99 12.74
CA GLU A 76 21.91 -12.66 14.10
C GLU A 76 20.96 -13.31 15.12
N ASN A 77 21.51 -13.95 16.10
CA ASN A 77 20.75 -14.66 17.12
C ASN A 77 20.53 -13.76 18.34
N LEU A 78 19.54 -12.87 18.29
CA LEU A 78 19.11 -12.15 19.49
C LEU A 78 18.20 -13.07 20.31
N SER A 79 18.56 -13.29 21.57
CA SER A 79 17.70 -14.02 22.50
C SER A 79 16.53 -13.13 22.90
N LEU A 80 15.47 -13.16 22.12
CA LEU A 80 14.19 -12.50 22.45
C LEU A 80 13.21 -13.48 23.09
N PRO A 81 12.34 -13.03 24.00
CA PRO A 81 11.33 -13.91 24.58
C PRO A 81 10.36 -14.42 23.51
N HIS A 82 10.05 -15.70 23.54
CA HIS A 82 9.04 -16.28 22.65
C HIS A 82 7.67 -15.74 23.05
N ASN A 83 7.03 -14.96 22.18
CA ASN A 83 5.69 -14.40 22.40
C ASN A 83 4.67 -14.82 21.33
N VAL A 84 5.08 -15.67 20.37
CA VAL A 84 4.23 -16.27 19.37
C VAL A 84 4.19 -17.78 19.61
N LYS A 85 2.99 -18.36 19.65
CA LYS A 85 2.78 -19.80 19.94
C LYS A 85 2.04 -20.53 18.83
N MET A 86 1.32 -19.78 17.99
CA MET A 86 0.54 -20.34 16.88
C MET A 86 1.48 -20.77 15.74
N PRO A 87 1.27 -21.94 15.13
CA PRO A 87 2.04 -22.35 13.95
C PRO A 87 1.98 -21.30 12.83
N TRP A 88 3.10 -21.10 12.16
CA TRP A 88 3.22 -20.06 11.13
C TRP A 88 2.18 -20.18 10.01
N SER A 89 1.80 -21.41 9.62
CA SER A 89 0.81 -21.63 8.57
C SER A 89 -0.59 -21.13 8.97
N MET A 90 -0.96 -21.29 10.24
CA MET A 90 -2.21 -20.76 10.77
C MET A 90 -2.15 -19.24 10.92
N LEU A 91 -0.99 -18.68 11.33
CA LEU A 91 -0.77 -17.24 11.39
C LEU A 91 -0.93 -16.59 10.01
N LEU A 92 -0.35 -17.20 8.97
CA LEU A 92 -0.51 -16.70 7.61
C LEU A 92 -1.95 -16.77 7.13
N LEU A 93 -2.63 -17.90 7.35
CA LEU A 93 -4.01 -18.09 6.93
C LEU A 93 -4.93 -17.03 7.57
N GLU A 94 -4.86 -16.89 8.89
CA GLU A 94 -5.68 -15.94 9.64
C GLU A 94 -5.27 -14.49 9.36
N GLY A 95 -3.97 -14.21 9.32
CA GLY A 95 -3.47 -12.87 9.04
C GLY A 95 -3.83 -12.38 7.64
N LEU A 96 -3.76 -13.22 6.62
CA LEU A 96 -4.18 -12.86 5.27
C LEU A 96 -5.69 -12.66 5.18
N ARG A 97 -6.50 -13.51 5.87
CA ARG A 97 -7.94 -13.32 5.97
C ARG A 97 -8.29 -11.94 6.56
N LEU A 98 -7.67 -11.58 7.70
CA LEU A 98 -7.86 -10.28 8.34
C LEU A 98 -7.38 -9.11 7.46
N ALA A 99 -6.24 -9.28 6.77
CA ALA A 99 -5.74 -8.27 5.84
C ALA A 99 -6.71 -8.03 4.67
N ASP A 100 -7.32 -9.09 4.13
CA ASP A 100 -8.31 -9.00 3.05
C ASP A 100 -9.61 -8.34 3.53
N GLU A 101 -10.08 -8.65 4.74
CA GLU A 101 -11.25 -8.00 5.34
C GLU A 101 -11.01 -6.50 5.53
N HIS A 102 -9.89 -6.11 6.15
CA HIS A 102 -9.54 -4.70 6.32
C HIS A 102 -9.35 -3.97 4.99
N ARG A 103 -8.85 -4.67 3.95
CA ARG A 103 -8.73 -4.10 2.61
C ARG A 103 -10.10 -3.85 2.01
N ALA A 104 -11.00 -4.83 2.08
CA ALA A 104 -12.35 -4.71 1.56
C ALA A 104 -13.15 -3.57 2.22
N GLU A 105 -13.02 -3.40 3.54
CA GLU A 105 -13.62 -2.28 4.26
C GLU A 105 -13.08 -0.93 3.79
N ARG A 106 -11.77 -0.79 3.65
CA ARG A 106 -11.14 0.45 3.14
C ARG A 106 -11.57 0.74 1.70
N ASP A 107 -11.59 -0.28 0.85
CA ASP A 107 -12.02 -0.13 -0.55
C ASP A 107 -13.50 0.29 -0.64
N ALA A 108 -14.37 -0.24 0.22
CA ALA A 108 -15.78 0.16 0.29
C ALA A 108 -15.96 1.63 0.72
N VAL A 109 -15.20 2.08 1.73
CA VAL A 109 -15.21 3.49 2.15
C VAL A 109 -14.69 4.40 1.02
N LEU A 110 -13.60 4.00 0.37
CA LEU A 110 -13.02 4.74 -0.75
C LEU A 110 -14.00 4.83 -1.92
N GLU A 111 -14.66 3.73 -2.26
CA GLU A 111 -15.69 3.70 -3.31
C GLU A 111 -16.87 4.63 -2.98
N SER A 112 -17.34 4.60 -1.73
CA SER A 112 -18.39 5.52 -1.26
C SER A 112 -17.98 6.99 -1.42
N ASN A 113 -16.75 7.32 -1.01
CA ASN A 113 -16.21 8.68 -1.13
C ASN A 113 -16.08 9.11 -2.59
N LEU A 114 -15.59 8.25 -3.48
CA LEU A 114 -15.49 8.55 -4.90
C LEU A 114 -16.87 8.70 -5.56
N ARG A 115 -17.83 7.87 -5.18
CA ARG A 115 -19.23 7.98 -5.67
C ARG A 115 -19.88 9.30 -5.24
N ALA A 116 -19.59 9.78 -4.03
CA ALA A 116 -20.10 11.07 -3.53
C ALA A 116 -19.58 12.27 -4.31
N LEU A 117 -18.50 12.10 -5.09
CA LEU A 117 -17.99 13.13 -6.00
C LEU A 117 -18.79 13.24 -7.30
N ARG A 118 -19.65 12.27 -7.63
CA ARG A 118 -20.46 12.31 -8.87
C ARG A 118 -21.27 13.61 -8.91
N GLY A 119 -21.24 14.29 -10.06
CA GLY A 119 -21.94 15.56 -10.25
C GLY A 119 -21.22 16.79 -9.68
N LYS A 120 -20.04 16.64 -9.08
CA LYS A 120 -19.22 17.81 -8.72
C LYS A 120 -18.80 18.56 -9.98
N GLN A 121 -18.96 19.89 -9.94
CA GLN A 121 -18.62 20.75 -11.07
C GLN A 121 -17.16 20.60 -11.47
N GLY A 122 -16.90 20.40 -12.75
CA GLY A 122 -15.57 20.22 -13.30
C GLY A 122 -15.00 18.80 -13.21
N LEU A 123 -15.66 17.86 -12.51
CA LEU A 123 -15.26 16.45 -12.43
C LEU A 123 -16.02 15.61 -13.46
N ARG A 124 -15.30 14.84 -14.27
CA ARG A 124 -15.86 13.87 -15.22
C ARG A 124 -15.89 12.46 -14.66
N SER A 125 -14.77 12.05 -14.05
CA SER A 125 -14.69 10.74 -13.40
C SER A 125 -13.56 10.71 -12.37
N ALA A 126 -13.61 9.70 -11.50
CA ALA A 126 -12.55 9.42 -10.53
C ALA A 126 -12.41 7.92 -10.33
N LEU A 127 -11.19 7.46 -10.06
CA LEU A 127 -10.90 6.08 -9.66
C LEU A 127 -9.72 6.03 -8.70
N ALA A 128 -9.59 4.91 -8.01
CA ALA A 128 -8.45 4.57 -7.18
C ALA A 128 -7.84 3.26 -7.64
N VAL A 129 -6.53 3.21 -7.71
CA VAL A 129 -5.76 2.02 -8.09
C VAL A 129 -4.59 1.84 -7.13
N ASN A 130 -4.15 0.60 -6.95
CA ASN A 130 -2.90 0.36 -6.25
C ASN A 130 -1.69 0.56 -7.18
N THR A 131 -0.49 0.47 -6.63
CA THR A 131 0.76 0.62 -7.38
C THR A 131 0.97 -0.46 -8.46
N SER A 132 0.31 -1.63 -8.35
CA SER A 132 0.35 -2.68 -9.37
C SER A 132 -0.69 -2.50 -10.49
N GLY A 133 -1.55 -1.47 -10.41
CA GLY A 133 -2.58 -1.19 -11.40
C GLY A 133 -3.92 -1.89 -11.18
N SER A 134 -4.09 -2.57 -10.03
CA SER A 134 -5.38 -3.17 -9.69
C SER A 134 -6.38 -2.09 -9.25
N LEU A 135 -7.56 -2.10 -9.84
CA LEU A 135 -8.63 -1.18 -9.49
C LEU A 135 -9.11 -1.43 -8.05
N ARG A 136 -9.17 -0.38 -7.24
CA ARG A 136 -9.65 -0.41 -5.85
C ARG A 136 -11.04 0.16 -5.72
N ALA A 137 -11.30 1.27 -6.40
CA ALA A 137 -12.60 1.91 -6.40
C ALA A 137 -12.82 2.69 -7.69
N ASN A 138 -14.07 2.85 -8.10
CA ASN A 138 -14.44 3.52 -9.35
C ASN A 138 -15.73 4.32 -9.20
N ALA A 139 -15.68 5.57 -9.57
CA ALA A 139 -16.87 6.43 -9.67
C ALA A 139 -17.60 6.29 -11.02
N LYS A 140 -17.03 5.63 -12.04
CA LYS A 140 -17.66 5.35 -13.32
C LYS A 140 -18.65 4.17 -13.20
N GLU A 141 -19.64 4.13 -14.07
CA GLU A 141 -20.53 2.96 -14.24
C GLU A 141 -19.94 1.90 -15.19
N GLN A 142 -18.92 2.30 -15.98
CA GLN A 142 -18.25 1.47 -16.97
C GLN A 142 -16.99 0.83 -16.40
N ASP A 143 -16.52 -0.23 -17.06
CA ASP A 143 -15.23 -0.85 -16.76
C ASP A 143 -14.09 0.18 -16.85
N ALA A 144 -13.33 0.29 -15.79
CA ALA A 144 -12.20 1.22 -15.65
C ALA A 144 -10.84 0.50 -15.57
N THR A 145 -10.78 -0.78 -15.90
CA THR A 145 -9.55 -1.60 -15.80
C THR A 145 -8.41 -1.03 -16.64
N GLN A 146 -8.74 -0.57 -17.85
CA GLN A 146 -7.75 0.04 -18.75
C GLN A 146 -7.26 1.38 -18.21
N ASP A 147 -8.17 2.22 -17.69
CA ASP A 147 -7.82 3.50 -17.06
C ASP A 147 -6.96 3.27 -15.81
N ALA A 148 -7.26 2.23 -15.03
CA ALA A 148 -6.50 1.84 -13.84
C ALA A 148 -5.04 1.48 -14.18
N ALA A 149 -4.83 0.64 -15.18
CA ALA A 149 -3.49 0.27 -15.64
C ALA A 149 -2.70 1.49 -16.16
N TYR A 150 -3.38 2.38 -16.88
CA TYR A 150 -2.77 3.62 -17.38
C TYR A 150 -2.34 4.57 -16.25
N VAL A 151 -3.20 4.77 -15.25
CA VAL A 151 -2.90 5.61 -14.08
C VAL A 151 -1.69 5.07 -13.32
N ALA A 152 -1.68 3.77 -13.02
CA ALA A 152 -0.56 3.15 -12.32
C ALA A 152 0.75 3.25 -13.12
N PHE A 153 0.68 3.02 -14.44
CA PHE A 153 1.86 3.15 -15.31
C PHE A 153 2.45 4.56 -15.26
N ILE A 154 1.62 5.61 -15.43
CA ILE A 154 2.09 6.99 -15.42
C ILE A 154 2.62 7.39 -14.05
N ALA A 155 1.90 7.06 -12.98
CA ALA A 155 2.29 7.43 -11.62
C ALA A 155 3.62 6.77 -11.21
N ASN A 156 3.78 5.47 -11.49
CA ASN A 156 5.03 4.77 -11.22
C ASN A 156 6.21 5.36 -12.02
N ARG A 157 5.99 5.78 -13.27
CA ARG A 157 7.02 6.46 -14.06
C ARG A 157 7.37 7.83 -13.49
N ALA A 158 6.39 8.58 -13.00
CA ALA A 158 6.62 9.87 -12.36
C ALA A 158 7.41 9.71 -11.04
N GLU A 159 7.15 8.66 -10.26
CA GLU A 159 7.96 8.32 -9.07
C GLU A 159 9.41 8.05 -9.43
N VAL A 160 9.66 7.23 -10.45
CA VAL A 160 11.03 6.92 -10.91
C VAL A 160 11.75 8.18 -11.39
N ILE A 161 11.07 9.03 -12.19
CA ILE A 161 11.64 10.30 -12.66
C ILE A 161 11.96 11.22 -11.46
N GLY A 162 11.04 11.33 -10.51
CA GLY A 162 11.24 12.13 -9.29
C GLY A 162 12.44 11.65 -8.47
N SER A 163 12.62 10.35 -8.34
CA SER A 163 13.76 9.75 -7.65
C SER A 163 15.08 10.02 -8.38
N VAL A 164 15.13 9.84 -9.70
CA VAL A 164 16.34 10.10 -10.52
C VAL A 164 16.74 11.57 -10.48
N LEU A 165 15.77 12.48 -10.42
CA LEU A 165 16.00 13.92 -10.35
C LEU A 165 16.16 14.45 -8.93
N GLU A 166 16.17 13.57 -7.92
CA GLU A 166 16.29 13.93 -6.49
C GLU A 166 15.22 14.94 -6.02
N LEU A 167 14.02 14.89 -6.61
CA LEU A 167 12.91 15.79 -6.27
C LEU A 167 12.18 15.42 -4.97
N GLY A 168 12.60 14.35 -4.29
CA GLY A 168 11.99 13.86 -3.07
C GLY A 168 10.85 12.87 -3.33
N ILE A 169 9.93 12.76 -2.36
CA ILE A 169 8.82 11.78 -2.41
C ILE A 169 7.74 12.25 -3.39
N PHE A 170 7.33 11.37 -4.30
CA PHE A 170 6.20 11.64 -5.19
C PHE A 170 4.90 11.78 -4.40
N THR A 171 4.25 12.91 -4.52
CA THR A 171 2.96 13.19 -3.86
C THR A 171 1.80 13.25 -4.85
N GLY A 172 2.07 13.60 -6.10
CA GLY A 172 1.07 13.67 -7.14
C GLY A 172 1.54 14.38 -8.40
N MET A 173 0.72 14.32 -9.43
CA MET A 173 0.98 14.97 -10.70
C MET A 173 -0.31 15.50 -11.34
N MET A 174 -0.15 16.44 -12.23
CA MET A 174 -1.21 16.90 -13.11
C MET A 174 -0.72 16.92 -14.55
N THR A 175 -1.51 16.38 -15.45
CA THR A 175 -1.29 16.45 -16.90
C THR A 175 -2.60 16.78 -17.59
N GLY A 176 -2.55 17.20 -18.84
CA GLY A 176 -3.77 17.49 -19.57
C GLY A 176 -3.53 17.90 -21.02
N ASN A 177 -4.63 18.00 -21.74
CA ASN A 177 -4.69 18.44 -23.13
C ASN A 177 -5.90 19.39 -23.32
N SER A 178 -6.24 19.68 -24.57
CA SER A 178 -7.39 20.55 -24.89
C SER A 178 -8.75 19.95 -24.53
N LYS A 179 -8.84 18.66 -24.24
CA LYS A 179 -10.09 17.94 -23.97
C LYS A 179 -10.33 17.70 -22.48
N GLU A 180 -9.26 17.43 -21.71
CA GLU A 180 -9.35 17.06 -20.30
C GLU A 180 -8.05 17.34 -19.55
N LYS A 181 -8.14 17.39 -18.22
CA LYS A 181 -7.02 17.34 -17.28
C LYS A 181 -7.12 16.07 -16.45
N ILE A 182 -5.99 15.48 -16.12
CA ILE A 182 -5.90 14.34 -15.20
C ILE A 182 -5.05 14.79 -14.02
N VAL A 183 -5.59 14.67 -12.83
CA VAL A 183 -4.87 14.86 -11.57
C VAL A 183 -4.73 13.50 -10.92
N ILE A 184 -3.51 13.12 -10.57
CA ILE A 184 -3.19 11.87 -9.88
C ILE A 184 -2.54 12.25 -8.56
N GLU A 185 -3.11 11.80 -7.46
CA GLU A 185 -2.60 11.99 -6.10
C GLU A 185 -2.22 10.64 -5.50
N LYS A 186 -1.07 10.60 -4.84
CA LYS A 186 -0.64 9.41 -4.08
C LYS A 186 -1.16 9.50 -2.66
N ILE A 187 -1.86 8.45 -2.22
CA ILE A 187 -2.31 8.27 -0.84
C ILE A 187 -1.92 6.86 -0.41
N ASP A 188 -1.00 6.78 0.54
CA ASP A 188 -0.42 5.51 1.00
C ASP A 188 0.08 4.66 -0.20
N SER A 189 -0.40 3.43 -0.32
CA SER A 189 -0.10 2.49 -1.42
C SER A 189 -1.03 2.62 -2.64
N ASN A 190 -1.83 3.70 -2.72
CA ASN A 190 -2.79 3.89 -3.81
C ASN A 190 -2.55 5.19 -4.57
N PHE A 191 -2.99 5.22 -5.83
CA PHE A 191 -3.12 6.42 -6.64
C PHE A 191 -4.60 6.72 -6.84
N LEU A 192 -5.00 7.94 -6.52
CA LEU A 192 -6.32 8.47 -6.85
C LEU A 192 -6.19 9.33 -8.11
N ALA A 193 -6.96 9.00 -9.13
CA ALA A 193 -6.98 9.75 -10.38
C ALA A 193 -8.34 10.41 -10.60
N PHE A 194 -8.28 11.68 -11.00
CA PHE A 194 -9.44 12.53 -11.27
C PHE A 194 -9.36 13.06 -12.68
N TRP A 195 -10.34 12.71 -13.52
CA TRP A 195 -10.51 13.30 -14.84
C TRP A 195 -11.38 14.54 -14.71
N LEU A 196 -10.84 15.67 -15.12
CA LEU A 196 -11.44 16.97 -14.97
C LEU A 196 -11.71 17.60 -16.34
N GLU A 197 -12.65 18.52 -16.37
CA GLU A 197 -12.84 19.39 -17.54
C GLU A 197 -11.59 20.22 -17.80
N PRO A 198 -11.28 20.57 -19.10
CA PRO A 198 -10.07 21.32 -19.42
C PRO A 198 -10.02 22.72 -18.75
N ARG A 199 -11.19 23.28 -18.44
CA ARG A 199 -11.34 24.59 -17.79
C ARG A 199 -11.48 24.51 -16.27
N ALA A 200 -11.34 23.33 -15.67
CA ALA A 200 -11.41 23.18 -14.21
C ALA A 200 -10.39 24.13 -13.53
N THR A 201 -10.89 24.94 -12.58
CA THR A 201 -10.08 25.91 -11.85
C THR A 201 -9.33 25.26 -10.70
N PRO A 202 -8.23 25.86 -10.20
CA PRO A 202 -7.53 25.37 -9.02
C PRO A 202 -8.44 25.19 -7.80
N ASP A 203 -9.40 26.08 -7.59
CA ASP A 203 -10.36 26.01 -6.47
C ASP A 203 -11.30 24.81 -6.60
N GLN A 204 -11.76 24.50 -7.81
CA GLN A 204 -12.56 23.30 -8.08
C GLN A 204 -11.75 22.03 -7.82
N ILE A 205 -10.49 21.98 -8.27
CA ILE A 205 -9.58 20.85 -8.01
C ILE A 205 -9.40 20.68 -6.50
N LYS A 206 -9.08 21.76 -5.79
CA LYS A 206 -8.92 21.75 -4.34
C LYS A 206 -10.19 21.27 -3.61
N ALA A 207 -11.36 21.73 -4.03
CA ALA A 207 -12.63 21.30 -3.44
C ALA A 207 -12.89 19.79 -3.66
N ILE A 208 -12.52 19.24 -4.82
CA ILE A 208 -12.62 17.80 -5.12
C ILE A 208 -11.67 17.01 -4.22
N LEU A 209 -10.39 17.42 -4.12
CA LEU A 209 -9.39 16.75 -3.30
C LEU A 209 -9.76 16.78 -1.80
N THR A 210 -10.26 17.92 -1.32
CA THR A 210 -10.73 18.06 0.08
C THR A 210 -11.92 17.14 0.36
N ALA A 211 -12.83 16.97 -0.59
CA ALA A 211 -14.02 16.12 -0.42
C ALA A 211 -13.70 14.62 -0.27
N VAL A 212 -12.52 14.17 -0.72
CA VAL A 212 -12.03 12.80 -0.50
C VAL A 212 -11.01 12.70 0.63
N GLY A 213 -10.86 13.76 1.43
CA GLY A 213 -9.94 13.78 2.58
C GLY A 213 -8.48 14.06 2.23
N ILE A 214 -8.19 14.47 1.00
CA ILE A 214 -6.86 14.93 0.58
C ILE A 214 -6.78 16.43 0.89
N VAL A 215 -6.27 16.74 2.08
CA VAL A 215 -6.01 18.14 2.47
C VAL A 215 -4.54 18.44 2.19
N ARG A 216 -4.28 19.41 1.32
CA ARG A 216 -2.98 20.11 1.19
C ARG A 216 -3.07 21.52 1.68
#